data_cf87351fccb0bf1b6d16fb37eb31a6d7
#
_entry.id   cf87351fccb0bf1b6d16fb37eb31a6d7
#
_cell.length_a   1.000
_cell.length_b   1.000
_cell.length_c   1.000
_cell.angle_alpha   90.00
_cell.angle_beta   90.00
_cell.angle_gamma   90.00
#
_symmetry.space_group_name_H-M   'P 1'
#
loop_
_entity.id
_entity.type
_entity.pdbx_description
1 polymer ?
#
loop_
_entity_poly.entity_id
_entity_poly.type
_entity_poly.pdbx_seq_one_letter_code
_entity_poly.pdbx_strand_id
1 'polypeptide(L)'
;MCGFAAFLILTGLATAQQPTNTNNNQGQTNSPASLPAAEPISHATVSASTGQAAKTEDASKSISEEATVAKLGPGDLIEVSVYNVPELSSKVRVSNTGDIYLPLIDYVHVDGLTQEEAQTLIQKRLEDGGFVRSPHVTIFVDEAASQGVTILGEVGKPGIYPDTASHKLYEVISQAGGFSPSASRKIAVLRRNQAEPIHIDLPRNLADDVSGNIDILPGDTINVPRAPIVYVVGDVGRPAGLLVDNGTLTVLQALALAGGTNRTAKLGAARIIRKGPTGMTEQKLEVKKMLEAKVPDMTLQADDILFIPVSGGKVLASRTFEAAMSAATAVSIYAVHP
;
A
#
# COMPACT_ATOMS: atom_id res chain seq x y z
N MET A 1 -1.02 67.93 -3.12
CA MET A 1 -2.40 67.99 -2.59
C MET A 1 -2.81 66.57 -2.30
N CYS A 2 -2.54 66.08 -1.20
CA CYS A 2 -3.23 65.88 0.08
C CYS A 2 -4.64 65.28 -0.10
N GLY A 3 -4.79 64.04 0.35
CA GLY A 3 -6.06 63.37 0.54
C GLY A 3 -5.85 62.10 1.35
N PHE A 4 -5.66 62.27 2.65
CA PHE A 4 -5.73 61.22 3.69
C PHE A 4 -7.18 60.82 3.90
N ALA A 5 -7.53 59.54 3.84
CA ALA A 5 -8.77 59.02 4.37
C ALA A 5 -8.43 57.89 5.37
N ALA A 6 -8.65 58.23 6.65
CA ALA A 6 -8.55 57.30 7.76
C ALA A 6 -9.75 56.34 7.77
N PHE A 7 -9.52 55.02 7.91
CA PHE A 7 -10.56 54.05 8.15
C PHE A 7 -10.44 53.51 9.56
N LEU A 8 -11.52 53.69 10.32
CA LEU A 8 -11.72 53.33 11.72
C LEU A 8 -11.78 51.81 11.86
N ILE A 9 -10.98 51.30 12.79
CA ILE A 9 -11.03 49.89 13.24
C ILE A 9 -12.07 49.79 14.34
N LEU A 10 -13.14 49.01 14.11
CA LEU A 10 -14.14 48.68 15.12
C LEU A 10 -13.83 47.25 15.63
N THR A 11 -13.33 47.16 16.83
CA THR A 11 -13.12 45.91 17.58
C THR A 11 -14.41 45.42 18.18
N GLY A 12 -14.97 44.32 17.65
CA GLY A 12 -16.10 43.60 18.24
C GLY A 12 -15.62 42.43 19.11
N LEU A 13 -15.79 42.57 20.41
CA LEU A 13 -15.60 41.51 21.41
C LEU A 13 -16.74 40.50 21.28
N ALA A 14 -16.49 39.26 20.93
CA ALA A 14 -17.48 38.19 21.01
C ALA A 14 -17.13 37.26 22.18
N THR A 15 -18.01 37.29 23.16
CA THR A 15 -17.99 36.49 24.40
C THR A 15 -18.36 35.04 24.10
N ALA A 16 -17.49 34.12 24.42
CA ALA A 16 -17.74 32.67 24.32
C ALA A 16 -18.57 32.21 25.52
N GLN A 17 -19.75 31.65 25.28
CA GLN A 17 -20.54 30.92 26.26
C GLN A 17 -20.22 29.42 26.15
N GLN A 18 -19.76 28.85 27.26
CA GLN A 18 -19.65 27.39 27.47
C GLN A 18 -21.02 26.83 27.90
N PRO A 19 -21.44 25.67 27.42
CA PRO A 19 -22.55 24.94 28.01
C PRO A 19 -22.07 24.10 29.21
N THR A 20 -22.66 24.34 30.36
CA THR A 20 -22.53 23.54 31.57
C THR A 20 -23.27 22.21 31.43
N ASN A 21 -22.55 21.13 31.63
CA ASN A 21 -23.08 19.77 31.68
C ASN A 21 -23.54 19.46 33.09
N THR A 22 -24.86 19.40 33.32
CA THR A 22 -25.47 19.03 34.62
C THR A 22 -25.71 17.52 34.63
N ASN A 23 -24.91 16.82 35.39
CA ASN A 23 -25.01 15.41 35.69
C ASN A 23 -26.12 15.20 36.73
N ASN A 24 -27.21 14.54 36.37
CA ASN A 24 -28.24 14.12 37.29
C ASN A 24 -28.20 12.60 37.46
N ASN A 25 -27.59 12.21 38.56
CA ASN A 25 -27.51 10.84 39.07
C ASN A 25 -28.77 10.59 39.93
N GLN A 26 -29.66 9.71 39.48
CA GLN A 26 -30.64 9.09 40.37
C GLN A 26 -30.57 7.57 40.21
N GLY A 27 -30.27 6.96 41.36
CA GLY A 27 -30.13 5.54 41.51
C GLY A 27 -31.46 4.77 41.41
N GLN A 28 -31.36 3.56 40.95
CA GLN A 28 -32.29 2.50 41.26
C GLN A 28 -31.52 1.24 41.58
N THR A 29 -31.59 0.89 42.84
CA THR A 29 -31.29 -0.40 43.43
C THR A 29 -32.28 -1.44 42.94
N ASN A 30 -31.78 -2.58 42.38
CA ASN A 30 -32.52 -3.83 42.47
C ASN A 30 -31.54 -4.99 42.61
N SER A 31 -31.75 -5.69 43.71
CA SER A 31 -31.07 -6.86 44.24
C SER A 31 -31.48 -8.17 43.50
N PRO A 32 -30.86 -9.29 43.80
CA PRO A 32 -30.52 -10.32 42.84
C PRO A 32 -31.54 -11.45 42.72
N ALA A 33 -31.62 -12.07 41.56
CA ALA A 33 -32.34 -13.32 41.35
C ALA A 33 -31.37 -14.47 41.08
N SER A 34 -31.42 -15.34 42.06
CA SER A 34 -31.06 -16.78 42.15
C SER A 34 -30.68 -17.57 40.93
N LEU A 35 -29.52 -18.22 41.05
CA LEU A 35 -29.08 -19.43 40.34
C LEU A 35 -29.98 -20.65 40.60
N PRO A 36 -30.22 -21.50 39.63
CA PRO A 36 -30.56 -22.90 39.94
C PRO A 36 -29.33 -23.80 39.75
N ALA A 37 -29.34 -24.82 40.64
CA ALA A 37 -28.33 -25.76 40.97
C ALA A 37 -27.96 -26.73 39.83
N ALA A 38 -26.72 -27.22 39.94
CA ALA A 38 -26.17 -28.33 39.18
C ALA A 38 -26.85 -29.63 39.54
N GLU A 39 -27.14 -30.46 38.54
CA GLU A 39 -27.34 -31.89 38.68
C GLU A 39 -26.22 -32.67 37.96
N PRO A 40 -25.76 -33.81 38.57
CA PRO A 40 -24.65 -34.59 38.05
C PRO A 40 -25.11 -35.68 37.09
N ILE A 41 -24.46 -35.82 35.95
CA ILE A 41 -24.71 -36.93 35.02
C ILE A 41 -23.62 -37.99 35.17
N SER A 42 -24.14 -39.15 35.37
CA SER A 42 -23.62 -40.52 35.53
C SER A 42 -22.45 -40.90 34.63
N HIS A 43 -21.57 -41.63 35.25
CA HIS A 43 -20.60 -42.54 34.65
C HIS A 43 -21.26 -43.61 33.80
N ALA A 44 -20.81 -43.84 32.59
CA ALA A 44 -21.04 -45.03 31.82
C ALA A 44 -19.68 -45.67 31.49
N THR A 45 -19.59 -46.90 31.90
CA THR A 45 -18.46 -47.81 32.01
C THR A 45 -18.05 -48.36 30.64
N VAL A 46 -16.77 -48.39 30.43
CA VAL A 46 -15.89 -49.32 29.69
C VAL A 46 -16.53 -50.50 28.99
N SER A 47 -16.17 -50.67 27.72
CA SER A 47 -15.92 -52.01 27.15
C SER A 47 -14.67 -51.97 26.27
N ALA A 48 -13.69 -52.71 26.71
CA ALA A 48 -12.47 -53.04 25.98
C ALA A 48 -12.80 -53.98 24.81
N SER A 49 -12.26 -53.68 23.65
CA SER A 49 -12.12 -54.60 22.54
C SER A 49 -10.69 -54.55 22.05
N THR A 50 -9.99 -55.65 22.34
CA THR A 50 -8.65 -56.01 21.85
C THR A 50 -8.70 -56.27 20.35
N GLY A 51 -7.74 -55.73 19.59
CA GLY A 51 -7.55 -56.27 18.25
C GLY A 51 -6.71 -55.40 17.31
N GLN A 52 -5.49 -55.85 17.16
CA GLN A 52 -4.64 -55.77 15.95
C GLN A 52 -3.86 -54.51 15.66
N ALA A 53 -2.58 -54.64 15.92
CA ALA A 53 -1.50 -53.81 15.46
C ALA A 53 -1.45 -53.79 13.92
N ALA A 54 -1.69 -52.63 13.34
CA ALA A 54 -1.24 -52.28 12.00
C ALA A 54 -0.17 -51.19 12.12
N LYS A 55 1.04 -51.58 11.76
CA LYS A 55 2.24 -50.77 11.66
C LYS A 55 2.00 -49.71 10.57
N THR A 56 1.66 -48.51 10.96
CA THR A 56 1.64 -47.36 10.09
C THR A 56 2.92 -46.57 10.39
N GLU A 57 3.83 -46.61 9.45
CA GLU A 57 5.06 -45.83 9.47
C GLU A 57 4.71 -44.35 9.57
N ASP A 58 5.24 -43.78 10.60
CA ASP A 58 5.18 -42.38 10.98
C ASP A 58 5.91 -41.55 9.93
N ALA A 59 5.14 -41.05 8.97
CA ALA A 59 5.57 -39.96 8.14
C ALA A 59 5.30 -38.65 8.90
N SER A 60 5.98 -38.47 10.01
CA SER A 60 6.21 -37.15 10.59
C SER A 60 7.07 -36.35 9.59
N LYS A 61 6.40 -35.79 8.59
CA LYS A 61 6.94 -34.73 7.79
C LYS A 61 7.10 -33.56 8.75
N SER A 62 8.28 -33.48 9.36
CA SER A 62 8.78 -32.29 10.04
C SER A 62 8.67 -31.15 9.04
N ILE A 63 7.65 -30.34 9.18
CA ILE A 63 7.65 -28.99 8.65
C ILE A 63 8.73 -28.29 9.48
N SER A 64 9.95 -28.34 8.98
CA SER A 64 10.99 -27.43 9.42
C SER A 64 10.43 -26.04 9.13
N GLU A 65 9.90 -25.37 10.16
CA GLU A 65 9.91 -23.93 10.21
C GLU A 65 11.40 -23.55 10.09
N GLU A 66 11.88 -23.41 8.86
CA GLU A 66 13.04 -22.58 8.59
C GLU A 66 12.63 -21.17 9.01
N ALA A 67 12.82 -20.89 10.30
CA ALA A 67 12.92 -19.51 10.75
C ALA A 67 13.92 -18.86 9.79
N THR A 68 13.46 -17.94 8.98
CA THR A 68 14.29 -17.26 7.99
C THR A 68 15.32 -16.47 8.77
N VAL A 69 16.51 -17.07 8.97
CA VAL A 69 17.59 -16.45 9.74
C VAL A 69 17.99 -15.20 8.97
N ALA A 70 17.88 -14.05 9.62
CA ALA A 70 18.23 -12.76 9.04
C ALA A 70 19.67 -12.78 8.55
N LYS A 71 19.87 -12.44 7.28
CA LYS A 71 21.19 -12.38 6.64
C LYS A 71 21.67 -10.94 6.56
N LEU A 72 22.95 -10.73 6.76
CA LEU A 72 23.56 -9.42 6.57
C LEU A 72 23.53 -9.03 5.08
N GLY A 73 23.42 -7.73 4.83
CA GLY A 73 23.38 -7.22 3.46
C GLY A 73 23.89 -5.78 3.33
N PRO A 74 24.04 -5.28 2.11
CA PRO A 74 24.51 -3.93 1.83
C PRO A 74 23.66 -2.87 2.53
N GLY A 75 24.32 -1.94 3.22
CA GLY A 75 23.69 -0.85 3.96
C GLY A 75 23.49 -1.12 5.44
N ASP A 76 23.57 -2.36 5.90
CA ASP A 76 23.44 -2.70 7.33
C ASP A 76 24.55 -2.03 8.15
N LEU A 77 24.19 -1.51 9.31
CA LEU A 77 25.13 -1.02 10.30
C LEU A 77 25.31 -2.08 11.37
N ILE A 78 26.54 -2.59 11.49
CA ILE A 78 26.88 -3.62 12.46
C ILE A 78 27.93 -3.12 13.43
N GLU A 79 27.83 -3.54 14.66
CA GLU A 79 28.84 -3.37 15.69
C GLU A 79 29.56 -4.69 15.89
N VAL A 80 30.83 -4.71 15.55
CA VAL A 80 31.72 -5.85 15.76
C VAL A 80 32.50 -5.61 17.05
N SER A 81 32.41 -6.54 18.00
CA SER A 81 33.12 -6.46 19.27
C SER A 81 33.98 -7.70 19.48
N VAL A 82 35.23 -7.51 19.89
CA VAL A 82 36.18 -8.58 20.17
C VAL A 82 36.47 -8.60 21.66
N TYR A 83 36.20 -9.73 22.32
CA TYR A 83 36.39 -9.87 23.75
C TYR A 83 37.85 -9.65 24.16
N ASN A 84 38.06 -8.85 25.19
CA ASN A 84 39.38 -8.44 25.70
C ASN A 84 40.29 -7.65 24.73
N VAL A 85 39.77 -7.21 23.57
CA VAL A 85 40.49 -6.39 22.60
C VAL A 85 39.63 -5.23 22.13
N PRO A 86 39.37 -4.23 22.99
CA PRO A 86 38.44 -3.15 22.66
C PRO A 86 38.91 -2.30 21.48
N GLU A 87 40.21 -2.28 21.17
CA GLU A 87 40.76 -1.57 20.01
C GLU A 87 40.30 -2.13 18.66
N LEU A 88 39.84 -3.38 18.63
CA LEU A 88 39.27 -4.03 17.43
C LEU A 88 37.76 -3.93 17.38
N SER A 89 37.11 -3.36 18.42
CA SER A 89 35.67 -3.13 18.40
C SER A 89 35.36 -1.89 17.60
N SER A 90 34.48 -2.04 16.60
CA SER A 90 34.10 -0.94 15.70
C SER A 90 32.69 -1.07 15.16
N LYS A 91 32.06 0.09 14.93
CA LYS A 91 30.81 0.16 14.17
C LYS A 91 31.13 0.39 12.71
N VAL A 92 30.68 -0.52 11.87
CA VAL A 92 30.96 -0.51 10.43
C VAL A 92 29.69 -0.72 9.64
N ARG A 93 29.59 -0.02 8.51
CA ARG A 93 28.47 -0.22 7.57
C ARG A 93 28.92 -1.15 6.47
N VAL A 94 28.06 -2.12 6.13
CA VAL A 94 28.27 -3.02 5.00
C VAL A 94 28.22 -2.19 3.71
N SER A 95 29.26 -2.30 2.91
CA SER A 95 29.39 -1.58 1.64
C SER A 95 28.40 -2.11 0.59
N ASN A 96 28.26 -1.40 -0.52
CA ASN A 96 27.42 -1.84 -1.64
C ASN A 96 27.94 -3.15 -2.30
N THR A 97 29.23 -3.50 -2.06
CA THR A 97 29.84 -4.76 -2.52
C THR A 97 29.67 -5.88 -1.51
N GLY A 98 29.01 -5.63 -0.38
CA GLY A 98 28.82 -6.64 0.67
C GLY A 98 30.00 -6.81 1.63
N ASP A 99 30.96 -5.88 1.61
CA ASP A 99 32.17 -5.96 2.42
C ASP A 99 32.10 -5.01 3.61
N ILE A 100 32.75 -5.39 4.70
CA ILE A 100 33.05 -4.52 5.84
C ILE A 100 34.56 -4.34 5.96
N TYR A 101 34.99 -3.17 6.40
CA TYR A 101 36.40 -2.92 6.72
C TYR A 101 36.62 -3.06 8.22
N LEU A 102 37.55 -3.93 8.62
CA LEU A 102 37.96 -4.14 10.01
C LEU A 102 39.46 -3.95 10.15
N PRO A 103 39.94 -3.30 11.25
CA PRO A 103 41.34 -3.20 11.51
C PRO A 103 42.04 -4.57 11.54
N LEU A 104 43.24 -4.67 11.03
CA LEU A 104 44.10 -5.85 10.94
C LEU A 104 43.70 -6.90 9.89
N ILE A 105 42.43 -7.09 9.58
CA ILE A 105 41.96 -8.12 8.63
C ILE A 105 41.39 -7.52 7.34
N ASP A 106 41.47 -6.18 7.19
CA ASP A 106 41.03 -5.44 6.02
C ASP A 106 39.56 -5.71 5.63
N TYR A 107 39.30 -5.96 4.34
CA TYR A 107 37.96 -6.17 3.85
C TYR A 107 37.51 -7.62 4.06
N VAL A 108 36.33 -7.77 4.67
CA VAL A 108 35.66 -9.05 4.91
C VAL A 108 34.31 -9.04 4.23
N HIS A 109 34.07 -9.99 3.33
CA HIS A 109 32.76 -10.15 2.67
C HIS A 109 31.77 -10.81 3.63
N VAL A 110 30.66 -10.10 3.90
CA VAL A 110 29.63 -10.54 4.87
C VAL A 110 28.23 -10.59 4.24
N ASP A 111 28.06 -10.16 2.98
CA ASP A 111 26.77 -10.20 2.31
C ASP A 111 26.26 -11.64 2.17
N GLY A 112 24.98 -11.83 2.50
CA GLY A 112 24.32 -13.15 2.45
C GLY A 112 24.69 -14.10 3.60
N LEU A 113 25.61 -13.71 4.49
CA LEU A 113 25.94 -14.49 5.69
C LEU A 113 24.95 -14.18 6.82
N THR A 114 24.71 -15.17 7.66
CA THR A 114 24.06 -14.94 8.95
C THR A 114 25.01 -14.26 9.91
N GLN A 115 24.47 -13.69 10.99
CA GLN A 115 25.27 -13.08 12.05
C GLN A 115 26.33 -14.08 12.60
N GLU A 116 25.96 -15.35 12.81
CA GLU A 116 26.84 -16.39 13.32
C GLU A 116 27.94 -16.80 12.35
N GLU A 117 27.59 -16.90 11.06
CA GLU A 117 28.56 -17.21 10.00
C GLU A 117 29.60 -16.08 9.85
N ALA A 118 29.13 -14.81 9.91
CA ALA A 118 30.02 -13.66 9.86
C ALA A 118 30.95 -13.60 11.09
N GLN A 119 30.43 -13.90 12.30
CA GLN A 119 31.24 -14.01 13.51
C GLN A 119 32.34 -15.04 13.33
N THR A 120 31.98 -16.24 12.88
CA THR A 120 32.93 -17.35 12.66
C THR A 120 34.00 -16.98 11.62
N LEU A 121 33.59 -16.32 10.54
CA LEU A 121 34.52 -15.87 9.49
C LEU A 121 35.53 -14.86 10.01
N ILE A 122 35.07 -13.87 10.78
CA ILE A 122 35.93 -12.84 11.38
C ILE A 122 36.88 -13.46 12.43
N GLN A 123 36.38 -14.35 13.29
CA GLN A 123 37.20 -15.09 14.26
C GLN A 123 38.34 -15.81 13.55
N LYS A 124 38.00 -16.57 12.49
CA LYS A 124 39.02 -17.33 11.76
C LYS A 124 40.06 -16.41 11.10
N ARG A 125 39.66 -15.28 10.51
CA ARG A 125 40.62 -14.35 9.91
C ARG A 125 41.55 -13.71 10.91
N LEU A 126 41.05 -13.37 12.11
CA LEU A 126 41.90 -12.83 13.21
C LEU A 126 42.89 -13.85 13.76
N GLU A 127 42.49 -15.13 13.81
CA GLU A 127 43.33 -16.25 14.24
C GLU A 127 44.38 -16.59 13.20
N ASP A 128 43.97 -16.79 11.93
CA ASP A 128 44.88 -17.11 10.81
C ASP A 128 45.93 -16.02 10.58
N GLY A 129 45.55 -14.76 10.78
CA GLY A 129 46.46 -13.61 10.73
C GLY A 129 47.41 -13.52 11.93
N GLY A 130 47.23 -14.34 12.96
CA GLY A 130 48.05 -14.33 14.17
C GLY A 130 47.85 -13.08 15.06
N PHE A 131 46.81 -12.29 14.81
CA PHE A 131 46.56 -11.04 15.52
C PHE A 131 46.03 -11.26 16.94
N VAL A 132 45.16 -12.27 17.10
CA VAL A 132 44.53 -12.61 18.38
C VAL A 132 44.50 -14.12 18.52
N ARG A 133 44.91 -14.64 19.72
CA ARG A 133 44.77 -16.07 20.05
C ARG A 133 43.36 -16.36 20.52
N SER A 134 42.66 -17.29 19.85
CA SER A 134 41.29 -17.71 20.19
C SER A 134 40.35 -16.51 20.34
N PRO A 135 40.12 -15.70 19.28
CA PRO A 135 39.28 -14.53 19.37
C PRO A 135 37.83 -14.93 19.59
N HIS A 136 37.13 -14.24 20.50
CA HIS A 136 35.68 -14.32 20.64
C HIS A 136 35.07 -13.04 20.05
N VAL A 137 34.49 -13.16 18.90
CA VAL A 137 33.84 -12.04 18.18
C VAL A 137 32.34 -12.09 18.41
N THR A 138 31.75 -10.95 18.71
CA THR A 138 30.31 -10.76 18.77
C THR A 138 29.92 -9.68 17.76
N ILE A 139 28.88 -9.93 17.00
CA ILE A 139 28.30 -8.96 16.06
C ILE A 139 26.92 -8.58 16.57
N PHE A 140 26.64 -7.29 16.62
CA PHE A 140 25.29 -6.75 16.82
C PHE A 140 24.87 -5.99 15.57
N VAL A 141 23.65 -6.18 15.11
CA VAL A 141 23.07 -5.41 13.99
C VAL A 141 22.34 -4.23 14.60
N ASP A 142 22.92 -3.03 14.46
CA ASP A 142 22.30 -1.78 14.94
C ASP A 142 21.19 -1.30 14.01
N GLU A 143 21.44 -1.36 12.69
CA GLU A 143 20.48 -0.98 11.64
C GLU A 143 20.48 -2.06 10.57
N ALA A 144 19.36 -2.74 10.40
CA ALA A 144 19.15 -3.76 9.38
C ALA A 144 18.54 -3.12 8.10
N ALA A 145 19.29 -2.23 7.47
CA ALA A 145 18.81 -1.52 6.28
C ALA A 145 18.57 -2.45 5.09
N SER A 146 19.31 -3.57 5.02
CA SER A 146 19.15 -4.59 3.98
C SER A 146 17.89 -5.41 4.13
N GLN A 147 17.34 -5.46 5.33
CA GLN A 147 16.14 -6.21 5.70
C GLN A 147 14.86 -5.38 5.54
N GLY A 148 14.98 -4.11 5.17
CA GLY A 148 13.82 -3.23 5.02
C GLY A 148 13.04 -3.52 3.74
N VAL A 149 11.71 -3.37 3.82
CA VAL A 149 10.82 -3.30 2.67
C VAL A 149 10.61 -1.83 2.31
N THR A 150 10.82 -1.49 1.05
CA THR A 150 10.59 -0.13 0.55
C THR A 150 9.18 0.00 0.00
N ILE A 151 8.41 0.97 0.49
CA ILE A 151 7.06 1.25 0.00
C ILE A 151 7.03 2.63 -0.66
N LEU A 152 6.63 2.66 -1.92
CA LEU A 152 6.57 3.86 -2.75
C LEU A 152 5.16 4.12 -3.27
N GLY A 153 4.86 5.39 -3.56
CA GLY A 153 3.63 5.82 -4.24
C GLY A 153 2.48 6.16 -3.31
N GLU A 154 1.26 5.79 -3.70
CA GLU A 154 0.01 6.24 -3.08
C GLU A 154 -0.37 5.41 -1.85
N VAL A 155 0.43 5.55 -0.79
CA VAL A 155 0.16 5.02 0.56
C VAL A 155 0.17 6.14 1.58
N GLY A 156 -0.32 5.88 2.79
CA GLY A 156 -0.39 6.90 3.84
C GLY A 156 0.97 7.49 4.22
N LYS A 157 2.00 6.67 4.30
CA LYS A 157 3.39 7.05 4.63
C LYS A 157 4.36 6.24 3.77
N PRO A 158 4.81 6.75 2.62
CA PRO A 158 5.88 6.12 1.85
C PRO A 158 7.20 6.12 2.63
N GLY A 159 8.00 5.07 2.48
CA GLY A 159 9.28 4.96 3.20
C GLY A 159 9.85 3.55 3.22
N ILE A 160 10.91 3.38 4.00
CA ILE A 160 11.52 2.07 4.27
C ILE A 160 11.01 1.58 5.61
N TYR A 161 10.47 0.38 5.63
CA TYR A 161 9.94 -0.28 6.80
C TYR A 161 10.86 -1.44 7.17
N PRO A 162 11.39 -1.48 8.40
CA PRO A 162 12.21 -2.60 8.83
C PRO A 162 11.34 -3.86 8.84
N ASP A 163 11.81 -4.87 8.16
CA ASP A 163 11.14 -6.16 8.06
C ASP A 163 12.11 -7.24 8.53
N THR A 164 11.90 -7.73 9.74
CA THR A 164 12.72 -8.78 10.34
C THR A 164 12.08 -10.16 10.23
N ALA A 165 10.86 -10.22 9.71
CA ALA A 165 10.11 -11.46 9.52
C ALA A 165 9.35 -11.40 8.19
N SER A 166 9.00 -12.56 7.65
CA SER A 166 8.14 -12.64 6.47
C SER A 166 6.74 -12.11 6.80
N HIS A 167 6.36 -10.98 6.21
CA HIS A 167 5.04 -10.37 6.35
C HIS A 167 4.21 -10.52 5.09
N LYS A 168 2.90 -10.52 5.27
CA LYS A 168 1.97 -10.46 4.15
C LYS A 168 1.86 -9.04 3.62
N LEU A 169 1.62 -8.90 2.31
CA LEU A 169 1.50 -7.61 1.63
C LEU A 169 0.58 -6.62 2.34
N TYR A 170 -0.57 -7.08 2.84
CA TYR A 170 -1.53 -6.21 3.53
C TYR A 170 -1.04 -5.71 4.88
N GLU A 171 -0.24 -6.49 5.58
CA GLU A 171 0.36 -6.09 6.86
C GLU A 171 1.34 -4.94 6.64
N VAL A 172 2.21 -5.09 5.64
CA VAL A 172 3.20 -4.08 5.28
C VAL A 172 2.54 -2.78 4.80
N ILE A 173 1.49 -2.88 3.96
CA ILE A 173 0.72 -1.71 3.54
C ILE A 173 0.00 -1.06 4.72
N SER A 174 -0.53 -1.85 5.65
CA SER A 174 -1.17 -1.32 6.87
C SER A 174 -0.20 -0.56 7.75
N GLN A 175 1.04 -1.03 7.90
CA GLN A 175 2.10 -0.31 8.60
C GLN A 175 2.41 1.04 7.94
N ALA A 176 2.34 1.11 6.60
CA ALA A 176 2.48 2.35 5.83
C ALA A 176 1.25 3.28 5.90
N GLY A 177 0.28 2.99 6.78
CA GLY A 177 -0.93 3.79 6.93
C GLY A 177 -2.02 3.50 5.90
N GLY A 178 -1.93 2.37 5.21
CA GLY A 178 -2.90 1.92 4.21
C GLY A 178 -2.78 2.63 2.86
N PHE A 179 -3.70 2.32 1.97
CA PHE A 179 -3.80 2.96 0.65
C PHE A 179 -4.33 4.38 0.76
N SER A 180 -3.77 5.31 -0.02
CA SER A 180 -4.37 6.64 -0.19
C SER A 180 -5.69 6.54 -0.97
N PRO A 181 -6.58 7.54 -0.88
CA PRO A 181 -7.82 7.57 -1.67
C PRO A 181 -7.60 7.57 -3.18
N SER A 182 -6.42 7.94 -3.64
CA SER A 182 -6.01 7.97 -5.05
C SER A 182 -5.22 6.74 -5.49
N ALA A 183 -5.01 5.76 -4.61
CA ALA A 183 -4.23 4.56 -4.91
C ALA A 183 -4.91 3.65 -5.92
N SER A 184 -4.11 3.10 -6.83
CA SER A 184 -4.53 1.99 -7.68
C SER A 184 -4.53 0.69 -6.87
N ARG A 185 -5.41 -0.24 -7.24
CA ARG A 185 -5.40 -1.61 -6.73
C ARG A 185 -4.43 -2.52 -7.49
N LYS A 186 -3.90 -2.04 -8.62
CA LYS A 186 -2.85 -2.71 -9.36
C LYS A 186 -1.50 -2.23 -8.85
N ILE A 187 -0.84 -3.06 -8.07
CA ILE A 187 0.44 -2.77 -7.48
C ILE A 187 1.53 -3.60 -8.11
N ALA A 188 2.77 -3.16 -7.98
CA ALA A 188 3.94 -3.89 -8.47
C ALA A 188 4.90 -4.13 -7.31
N VAL A 189 5.34 -5.37 -7.14
CA VAL A 189 6.37 -5.75 -6.17
C VAL A 189 7.63 -6.12 -6.94
N LEU A 190 8.68 -5.34 -6.75
CA LEU A 190 10.00 -5.61 -7.32
C LEU A 190 10.84 -6.32 -6.27
N ARG A 191 11.22 -7.56 -6.58
CA ARG A 191 12.05 -8.40 -5.72
C ARG A 191 13.53 -8.26 -6.12
N ARG A 192 14.41 -8.17 -5.12
CA ARG A 192 15.86 -7.91 -5.35
C ARG A 192 16.49 -8.84 -6.39
N ASN A 193 16.07 -10.10 -6.45
CA ASN A 193 16.66 -11.11 -7.32
C ASN A 193 15.83 -11.39 -8.59
N GLN A 194 14.84 -10.57 -8.90
CA GLN A 194 13.96 -10.70 -10.07
C GLN A 194 14.04 -9.42 -10.92
N ALA A 195 14.26 -9.59 -12.22
CA ALA A 195 14.31 -8.46 -13.15
C ALA A 195 12.90 -7.91 -13.47
N GLU A 196 11.88 -8.76 -13.39
CA GLU A 196 10.50 -8.39 -13.69
C GLU A 196 9.69 -8.19 -12.42
N PRO A 197 8.92 -7.11 -12.33
CA PRO A 197 8.03 -6.86 -11.18
C PRO A 197 6.87 -7.85 -11.16
N ILE A 198 6.49 -8.28 -9.97
CA ILE A 198 5.29 -9.08 -9.73
C ILE A 198 4.11 -8.11 -9.73
N HIS A 199 3.22 -8.23 -10.71
CA HIS A 199 1.99 -7.43 -10.77
C HIS A 199 0.87 -8.12 -9.99
N ILE A 200 0.25 -7.38 -9.07
CA ILE A 200 -0.80 -7.88 -8.19
C ILE A 200 -2.03 -7.01 -8.36
N ASP A 201 -3.16 -7.64 -8.63
CA ASP A 201 -4.48 -7.00 -8.69
C ASP A 201 -5.19 -7.28 -7.36
N LEU A 202 -5.39 -6.25 -6.55
CA LEU A 202 -5.99 -6.39 -5.23
C LEU A 202 -7.51 -6.15 -5.30
N PRO A 203 -8.32 -7.03 -4.72
CA PRO A 203 -9.74 -6.78 -4.61
C PRO A 203 -10.01 -5.59 -3.68
N ARG A 204 -11.17 -4.95 -3.83
CA ARG A 204 -11.60 -3.88 -2.93
C ARG A 204 -11.83 -4.40 -1.51
N ASN A 205 -12.32 -5.62 -1.40
CA ASN A 205 -12.57 -6.30 -0.15
C ASN A 205 -11.70 -7.56 -0.08
N LEU A 206 -10.89 -7.66 0.95
CA LEU A 206 -9.99 -8.79 1.24
C LEU A 206 -10.71 -10.14 1.35
N ALA A 207 -11.99 -10.12 1.75
CA ALA A 207 -12.77 -11.33 1.89
C ALA A 207 -13.11 -11.97 0.53
N ASP A 208 -13.05 -11.18 -0.56
CA ASP A 208 -13.44 -11.65 -1.89
C ASP A 208 -12.33 -12.48 -2.54
N ASP A 209 -11.07 -12.11 -2.32
CA ASP A 209 -9.91 -12.85 -2.83
C ASP A 209 -8.67 -12.58 -1.99
N VAL A 210 -8.09 -13.63 -1.45
CA VAL A 210 -6.85 -13.58 -0.66
C VAL A 210 -5.60 -13.89 -1.49
N SER A 211 -5.74 -14.26 -2.77
CA SER A 211 -4.62 -14.66 -3.63
C SER A 211 -3.61 -13.54 -3.86
N GLY A 212 -4.08 -12.28 -3.82
CA GLY A 212 -3.22 -11.10 -3.92
C GLY A 212 -2.40 -10.78 -2.65
N ASN A 213 -2.67 -11.45 -1.53
CA ASN A 213 -1.95 -11.23 -0.27
C ASN A 213 -0.68 -12.09 -0.21
N ILE A 214 0.27 -11.80 -1.08
CA ILE A 214 1.53 -12.55 -1.19
C ILE A 214 2.47 -12.28 0.00
N ASP A 215 3.43 -13.19 0.17
CA ASP A 215 4.53 -12.99 1.13
C ASP A 215 5.52 -11.97 0.57
N ILE A 216 5.80 -10.96 1.38
CA ILE A 216 6.81 -9.93 1.12
C ILE A 216 8.10 -10.36 1.79
N LEU A 217 9.18 -10.24 1.08
CA LEU A 217 10.51 -10.61 1.55
C LEU A 217 11.34 -9.38 1.86
N PRO A 218 12.29 -9.48 2.79
CA PRO A 218 13.27 -8.43 3.05
C PRO A 218 13.97 -7.96 1.77
N GLY A 219 14.02 -6.66 1.57
CA GLY A 219 14.58 -6.03 0.37
C GLY A 219 13.62 -5.88 -0.80
N ASP A 220 12.36 -6.32 -0.68
CA ASP A 220 11.34 -6.07 -1.70
C ASP A 220 10.98 -4.58 -1.77
N THR A 221 10.67 -4.12 -2.97
CA THR A 221 10.13 -2.77 -3.20
C THR A 221 8.70 -2.86 -3.69
N ILE A 222 7.77 -2.31 -2.91
CA ILE A 222 6.35 -2.25 -3.21
C ILE A 222 6.05 -0.89 -3.83
N ASN A 223 5.59 -0.87 -5.06
CA ASN A 223 5.16 0.34 -5.74
C ASN A 223 3.63 0.34 -5.88
N VAL A 224 2.99 1.32 -5.23
CA VAL A 224 1.55 1.56 -5.30
C VAL A 224 1.30 2.75 -6.22
N PRO A 225 0.99 2.53 -7.50
CA PRO A 225 0.78 3.64 -8.43
C PRO A 225 -0.54 4.35 -8.13
N ARG A 226 -0.68 5.54 -8.67
CA ARG A 226 -1.94 6.27 -8.66
C ARG A 226 -2.97 5.57 -9.54
N ALA A 227 -4.24 5.56 -9.10
CA ALA A 227 -5.34 5.05 -9.91
C ALA A 227 -5.51 5.90 -11.17
N PRO A 228 -5.73 5.29 -12.34
CA PRO A 228 -5.98 6.01 -13.57
C PRO A 228 -7.24 6.88 -13.45
N ILE A 229 -7.30 7.97 -14.22
CA ILE A 229 -8.39 8.94 -14.21
C ILE A 229 -9.13 8.86 -15.55
N VAL A 230 -10.45 8.92 -15.48
CA VAL A 230 -11.33 9.13 -16.63
C VAL A 230 -12.00 10.50 -16.48
N TYR A 231 -12.00 11.29 -17.53
CA TYR A 231 -12.58 12.62 -17.51
C TYR A 231 -13.98 12.61 -18.10
N VAL A 232 -14.98 13.09 -17.34
CA VAL A 232 -16.35 13.26 -17.83
C VAL A 232 -16.60 14.76 -18.02
N VAL A 233 -16.88 15.17 -19.23
CA VAL A 233 -17.02 16.60 -19.61
C VAL A 233 -18.26 16.82 -20.50
N GLY A 234 -18.72 18.08 -20.53
CA GLY A 234 -19.89 18.49 -21.32
C GLY A 234 -21.17 18.59 -20.50
N ASP A 235 -22.29 18.19 -21.07
CA ASP A 235 -23.61 18.40 -20.50
C ASP A 235 -24.03 17.29 -19.52
N VAL A 236 -23.28 17.24 -18.41
CA VAL A 236 -23.47 16.34 -17.28
C VAL A 236 -23.71 17.13 -15.98
N GLY A 237 -24.21 16.49 -14.95
CA GLY A 237 -24.51 17.14 -13.69
C GLY A 237 -23.31 17.77 -13.02
N ARG A 238 -22.13 17.09 -13.04
CA ARG A 238 -20.85 17.55 -12.47
C ARG A 238 -19.71 17.06 -13.36
N PRO A 239 -19.19 17.89 -14.27
CA PRO A 239 -17.96 17.56 -14.99
C PRO A 239 -16.82 17.33 -14.01
N ALA A 240 -16.14 16.19 -14.09
CA ALA A 240 -15.11 15.78 -13.16
C ALA A 240 -14.13 14.76 -13.75
N GLY A 241 -12.95 14.66 -13.16
CA GLY A 241 -12.07 13.50 -13.29
C GLY A 241 -12.47 12.43 -12.27
N LEU A 242 -12.73 11.21 -12.74
CA LEU A 242 -13.14 10.08 -11.92
C LEU A 242 -11.99 9.08 -11.83
N LEU A 243 -11.62 8.70 -10.61
CA LEU A 243 -10.61 7.66 -10.38
C LEU A 243 -11.20 6.28 -10.72
N VAL A 244 -10.41 5.47 -11.40
CA VAL A 244 -10.74 4.08 -11.73
C VAL A 244 -10.04 3.16 -10.73
N ASP A 245 -10.60 3.08 -9.52
CA ASP A 245 -9.97 2.36 -8.40
C ASP A 245 -10.09 0.83 -8.49
N ASN A 246 -11.08 0.31 -9.22
CA ASN A 246 -11.31 -1.13 -9.40
C ASN A 246 -10.85 -1.70 -10.75
N GLY A 247 -9.98 -0.99 -11.46
CA GLY A 247 -9.49 -1.43 -12.76
C GLY A 247 -10.51 -1.31 -13.90
N THR A 248 -11.81 -1.16 -13.62
CA THR A 248 -12.86 -1.03 -14.64
C THR A 248 -13.89 0.04 -14.27
N LEU A 249 -14.15 0.96 -15.18
CA LEU A 249 -15.20 1.96 -15.07
C LEU A 249 -15.97 1.96 -16.39
N THR A 250 -17.28 1.79 -16.32
CA THR A 250 -18.12 1.80 -17.53
C THR A 250 -18.68 3.19 -17.83
N VAL A 251 -19.15 3.39 -19.06
CA VAL A 251 -19.74 4.68 -19.49
C VAL A 251 -20.94 5.06 -18.61
N LEU A 252 -21.83 4.11 -18.30
CA LEU A 252 -23.00 4.40 -17.47
C LEU A 252 -22.61 4.68 -16.02
N GLN A 253 -21.62 3.96 -15.48
CA GLN A 253 -21.10 4.21 -14.14
C GLN A 253 -20.44 5.61 -14.06
N ALA A 254 -19.62 5.97 -15.06
CA ALA A 254 -18.99 7.28 -15.11
C ALA A 254 -20.03 8.41 -15.17
N LEU A 255 -21.08 8.25 -15.97
CA LEU A 255 -22.17 9.21 -16.01
C LEU A 255 -22.92 9.30 -14.69
N ALA A 256 -23.18 8.17 -14.02
CA ALA A 256 -23.83 8.16 -12.72
C ALA A 256 -23.00 8.90 -11.67
N LEU A 257 -21.68 8.66 -11.63
CA LEU A 257 -20.74 9.35 -10.73
C LEU A 257 -20.64 10.86 -11.04
N ALA A 258 -20.77 11.24 -12.32
CA ALA A 258 -20.82 12.64 -12.75
C ALA A 258 -22.19 13.32 -12.48
N GLY A 259 -23.08 12.68 -11.72
CA GLY A 259 -24.40 13.23 -11.38
C GLY A 259 -25.44 13.11 -12.50
N GLY A 260 -25.22 12.20 -13.44
CA GLY A 260 -26.08 11.96 -14.59
C GLY A 260 -25.91 12.99 -15.71
N THR A 261 -26.80 12.91 -16.70
CA THR A 261 -26.81 13.85 -17.82
C THR A 261 -27.91 14.89 -17.63
N ASN A 262 -27.65 16.13 -18.04
CA ASN A 262 -28.65 17.17 -18.01
C ASN A 262 -29.77 16.92 -19.07
N ARG A 263 -30.89 17.60 -18.92
CA ARG A 263 -32.01 17.50 -19.87
C ARG A 263 -31.66 17.96 -21.27
N THR A 264 -30.70 18.85 -21.40
CA THR A 264 -30.19 19.40 -22.66
C THR A 264 -29.16 18.51 -23.34
N ALA A 265 -28.74 17.41 -22.71
CA ALA A 265 -27.71 16.51 -23.22
C ALA A 265 -28.12 15.75 -24.49
N LYS A 266 -27.25 15.78 -25.49
CA LYS A 266 -27.46 15.04 -26.75
C LYS A 266 -26.80 13.65 -26.64
N LEU A 267 -27.50 12.70 -26.01
CA LEU A 267 -26.99 11.35 -25.72
C LEU A 267 -26.62 10.54 -26.97
N GLY A 268 -27.24 10.81 -28.14
CA GLY A 268 -26.90 10.14 -29.39
C GLY A 268 -25.64 10.71 -30.09
N ALA A 269 -25.03 11.77 -29.56
CA ALA A 269 -23.81 12.35 -30.07
C ALA A 269 -22.65 12.33 -29.02
N ALA A 270 -22.86 11.58 -27.96
CA ALA A 270 -21.80 11.29 -26.96
C ALA A 270 -20.63 10.59 -27.63
N ARG A 271 -19.44 10.85 -27.13
CA ARG A 271 -18.20 10.24 -27.66
C ARG A 271 -17.15 10.04 -26.58
N ILE A 272 -16.33 9.02 -26.77
CA ILE A 272 -15.07 8.86 -26.06
C ILE A 272 -13.97 9.45 -26.93
N ILE A 273 -13.13 10.26 -26.32
CA ILE A 273 -11.90 10.76 -26.93
C ILE A 273 -10.75 10.05 -26.18
N ARG A 274 -9.97 9.31 -26.95
CA ARG A 274 -8.88 8.49 -26.41
C ARG A 274 -7.57 8.92 -27.04
N LYS A 275 -6.53 9.05 -26.21
CA LYS A 275 -5.17 9.29 -26.67
C LYS A 275 -4.56 7.97 -27.17
N GLY A 276 -4.35 7.85 -28.45
CA GLY A 276 -3.65 6.73 -29.09
C GLY A 276 -2.20 7.08 -29.46
N PRO A 277 -1.42 6.12 -29.93
CA PRO A 277 -0.02 6.30 -30.35
C PRO A 277 0.14 7.32 -31.49
N THR A 278 -0.86 7.40 -32.36
CA THR A 278 -0.87 8.27 -33.55
C THR A 278 -1.65 9.58 -33.37
N GLY A 279 -2.14 9.85 -32.15
CA GLY A 279 -2.94 11.05 -31.86
C GLY A 279 -4.25 10.74 -31.15
N MET A 280 -5.17 11.71 -31.09
CA MET A 280 -6.49 11.56 -30.50
C MET A 280 -7.42 10.80 -31.43
N THR A 281 -8.09 9.79 -30.90
CA THR A 281 -9.14 9.03 -31.59
C THR A 281 -10.50 9.32 -30.98
N GLU A 282 -11.52 9.47 -31.80
CA GLU A 282 -12.90 9.65 -31.35
C GLU A 282 -13.72 8.38 -31.61
N GLN A 283 -14.41 7.90 -30.60
CA GLN A 283 -15.37 6.81 -30.71
C GLN A 283 -16.77 7.32 -30.34
N LYS A 284 -17.70 7.30 -31.28
CA LYS A 284 -19.08 7.68 -31.03
C LYS A 284 -19.77 6.65 -30.14
N LEU A 285 -20.55 7.15 -29.17
CA LEU A 285 -21.33 6.34 -28.25
C LEU A 285 -22.84 6.52 -28.45
N GLU A 286 -23.55 5.43 -28.32
CA GLU A 286 -25.03 5.42 -28.33
C GLU A 286 -25.57 5.31 -26.89
N VAL A 287 -25.21 6.30 -26.04
CA VAL A 287 -25.57 6.30 -24.61
C VAL A 287 -27.06 6.07 -24.36
N LYS A 288 -27.91 6.61 -25.22
CA LYS A 288 -29.35 6.37 -25.13
C LYS A 288 -29.70 4.89 -25.24
N LYS A 289 -29.09 4.17 -26.18
CA LYS A 289 -29.33 2.73 -26.37
C LYS A 289 -28.72 1.89 -25.24
N MET A 290 -27.60 2.35 -24.64
CA MET A 290 -27.00 1.72 -23.47
C MET A 290 -27.93 1.84 -22.26
N LEU A 291 -28.55 3.01 -22.04
CA LEU A 291 -29.53 3.23 -20.97
C LEU A 291 -30.81 2.38 -21.17
N GLU A 292 -31.18 2.10 -22.42
CA GLU A 292 -32.31 1.23 -22.77
C GLU A 292 -31.93 -0.28 -22.79
N ALA A 293 -30.69 -0.63 -22.36
CA ALA A 293 -30.13 -1.98 -22.42
C ALA A 293 -30.13 -2.64 -23.81
N LYS A 294 -30.20 -1.84 -24.88
CA LYS A 294 -30.19 -2.31 -26.28
C LYS A 294 -28.78 -2.54 -26.81
N VAL A 295 -27.77 -1.92 -26.18
CA VAL A 295 -26.35 -2.04 -26.49
C VAL A 295 -25.63 -2.26 -25.17
N PRO A 296 -24.63 -3.15 -25.11
CA PRO A 296 -23.85 -3.38 -23.90
C PRO A 296 -23.14 -2.10 -23.45
N ASP A 297 -23.00 -1.93 -22.14
CA ASP A 297 -22.24 -0.84 -21.56
C ASP A 297 -20.74 -1.01 -21.90
N MET A 298 -20.07 0.07 -22.20
CA MET A 298 -18.68 0.07 -22.64
C MET A 298 -17.75 0.44 -21.49
N THR A 299 -16.64 -0.28 -21.37
CA THR A 299 -15.59 0.00 -20.39
C THR A 299 -14.70 1.15 -20.90
N LEU A 300 -14.47 2.11 -20.03
CA LEU A 300 -13.53 3.21 -20.23
C LEU A 300 -12.10 2.78 -19.87
N GLN A 301 -11.13 3.37 -20.54
CA GLN A 301 -9.71 3.15 -20.28
C GLN A 301 -9.11 4.35 -19.53
N ALA A 302 -7.89 4.18 -19.04
CA ALA A 302 -7.12 5.27 -18.45
C ALA A 302 -7.02 6.46 -19.41
N ASP A 303 -7.20 7.66 -18.89
CA ASP A 303 -7.12 8.92 -19.61
C ASP A 303 -8.18 9.13 -20.71
N ASP A 304 -9.22 8.28 -20.76
CA ASP A 304 -10.36 8.51 -21.66
C ASP A 304 -11.11 9.79 -21.25
N ILE A 305 -11.55 10.53 -22.25
CA ILE A 305 -12.44 11.68 -22.07
C ILE A 305 -13.82 11.31 -22.61
N LEU A 306 -14.79 11.15 -21.69
CA LEU A 306 -16.19 10.97 -22.03
C LEU A 306 -16.83 12.35 -22.24
N PHE A 307 -17.12 12.69 -23.50
CA PHE A 307 -17.73 13.97 -23.86
C PHE A 307 -19.22 13.83 -24.18
N ILE A 308 -20.06 14.59 -23.48
CA ILE A 308 -21.50 14.67 -23.69
C ILE A 308 -21.87 16.06 -24.24
N PRO A 309 -22.19 16.18 -25.53
CA PRO A 309 -22.51 17.48 -26.10
C PRO A 309 -23.93 17.97 -25.73
N VAL A 310 -24.10 19.30 -25.78
CA VAL A 310 -25.42 19.93 -25.60
C VAL A 310 -26.31 19.73 -26.85
N SER A 311 -27.59 19.54 -26.64
CA SER A 311 -28.59 19.46 -27.68
C SER A 311 -29.07 20.85 -28.07
N GLY A 312 -28.41 21.49 -29.00
CA GLY A 312 -28.85 22.81 -29.45
C GLY A 312 -27.73 23.67 -30.04
N GLY A 313 -27.69 23.79 -31.35
CA GLY A 313 -26.88 24.79 -32.07
C GLY A 313 -25.53 24.31 -32.61
N LYS A 314 -25.39 24.35 -33.92
CA LYS A 314 -24.17 24.01 -34.66
C LYS A 314 -22.96 24.89 -34.34
N VAL A 315 -23.15 25.91 -33.50
CA VAL A 315 -22.11 26.94 -33.21
C VAL A 315 -21.32 26.62 -31.93
N LEU A 316 -21.82 25.74 -31.04
CA LEU A 316 -21.17 25.46 -29.78
C LEU A 316 -20.19 24.28 -29.83
N ALA A 317 -20.32 23.39 -30.82
CA ALA A 317 -19.56 22.14 -30.86
C ALA A 317 -18.03 22.33 -31.02
N SER A 318 -17.60 23.39 -31.74
CA SER A 318 -16.17 23.68 -31.90
C SER A 318 -15.57 24.39 -30.68
N ARG A 319 -16.30 25.33 -30.09
CA ARG A 319 -15.81 26.09 -28.94
C ARG A 319 -15.78 25.29 -27.65
N THR A 320 -16.74 24.36 -27.45
CA THR A 320 -16.74 23.47 -26.27
C THR A 320 -15.69 22.37 -26.38
N PHE A 321 -15.31 21.95 -27.57
CA PHE A 321 -14.22 20.99 -27.78
C PHE A 321 -12.86 21.59 -27.40
N GLU A 322 -12.57 22.83 -27.86
CA GLU A 322 -11.33 23.52 -27.47
C GLU A 322 -11.27 23.81 -25.98
N ALA A 323 -12.39 24.19 -25.36
CA ALA A 323 -12.45 24.43 -23.92
C ALA A 323 -12.27 23.15 -23.10
N ALA A 324 -12.81 22.02 -23.54
CA ALA A 324 -12.63 20.71 -22.89
C ALA A 324 -11.19 20.21 -23.01
N MET A 325 -10.57 20.42 -24.17
CA MET A 325 -9.16 20.06 -24.39
C MET A 325 -8.21 20.92 -23.56
N SER A 326 -8.49 22.22 -23.43
CA SER A 326 -7.68 23.11 -22.58
C SER A 326 -7.83 22.79 -21.09
N ALA A 327 -9.00 22.37 -20.62
CA ALA A 327 -9.21 21.93 -19.25
C ALA A 327 -8.47 20.61 -18.94
N ALA A 328 -8.49 19.65 -19.86
CA ALA A 328 -7.78 18.38 -19.69
C ALA A 328 -6.25 18.55 -19.65
N THR A 329 -5.71 19.49 -20.46
CA THR A 329 -4.28 19.82 -20.45
C THR A 329 -3.90 20.60 -19.20
N ALA A 330 -4.76 21.49 -18.68
CA ALA A 330 -4.50 22.24 -17.46
C ALA A 330 -4.44 21.34 -16.21
N VAL A 331 -5.31 20.34 -16.12
CA VAL A 331 -5.29 19.38 -15.01
C VAL A 331 -4.04 18.50 -15.05
N SER A 332 -3.54 18.14 -16.23
CA SER A 332 -2.27 17.39 -16.36
C SER A 332 -1.06 18.20 -15.86
N ILE A 333 -1.08 19.54 -15.99
CA ILE A 333 0.02 20.41 -15.53
C ILE A 333 0.01 20.55 -14.00
N TYR A 334 -1.15 20.58 -13.36
CA TYR A 334 -1.25 20.66 -11.89
C TYR A 334 -0.96 19.32 -11.19
N ALA A 335 -1.05 18.18 -11.89
CA ALA A 335 -0.74 16.86 -11.33
C ALA A 335 0.77 16.53 -11.31
N VAL A 336 1.63 17.36 -11.93
CA VAL A 336 3.08 17.12 -12.08
C VAL A 336 3.93 17.94 -11.09
N HIS A 337 3.34 18.88 -10.34
CA HIS A 337 4.08 19.60 -9.29
C HIS A 337 3.56 19.23 -7.91
N PRO A 338 4.48 18.75 -7.01
CA PRO A 338 4.16 18.42 -5.62
C PRO A 338 3.83 19.67 -4.79
#